data_56c3f48e40423cc6417da9445c826d05
#
_entry.id   56c3f48e40423cc6417da9445c826d05
#
_cell.length_a   1.000
_cell.length_b   1.000
_cell.length_c   1.000
_cell.angle_alpha   90.00
_cell.angle_beta   90.00
_cell.angle_gamma   90.00
#
_symmetry.space_group_name_H-M   'P 1'
#
loop_
_entity.id
_entity.type
_entity.pdbx_description
1 polymer ?
#
loop_
_entity_poly.entity_id
_entity_poly.type
_entity_poly.pdbx_seq_one_letter_code
_entity_poly.pdbx_strand_id
1 'polypeptide(L)'
;MSEAFEERLRRWETAIADYPGSTRAVGLMRIGIALVAWAELGGEVGPRDVGWLLGLFFYATTALMLLGVLAQLSTFAAAVAMWLVIQRVPGTMHHHTYLMAMATTCLSLTPCGRSFSIDRWLAVRKAEKTGAKPPAEEGNLWALRLICLQLSA
;
A
#
# COMPACT_ATOMS: atom_id res chain seq x y z
N MET A 1 8.80 37.26 -1.16
CA MET A 1 9.21 36.01 -1.77
C MET A 1 8.99 36.22 -3.26
N SER A 2 9.97 35.95 -4.13
CA SER A 2 9.84 36.33 -5.55
C SER A 2 8.82 35.43 -6.25
N GLU A 3 8.01 35.97 -7.15
CA GLU A 3 7.03 35.24 -7.98
C GLU A 3 7.66 34.06 -8.70
N ALA A 4 8.92 34.19 -9.12
CA ALA A 4 9.71 33.11 -9.73
C ALA A 4 9.96 31.91 -8.79
N PHE A 5 10.01 32.12 -7.48
CA PHE A 5 10.16 31.05 -6.49
C PHE A 5 8.83 30.30 -6.29
N GLU A 6 7.72 31.02 -6.22
CA GLU A 6 6.38 30.41 -6.11
C GLU A 6 6.02 29.60 -7.37
N GLU A 7 6.38 30.11 -8.55
CA GLU A 7 6.16 29.39 -9.80
C GLU A 7 7.02 28.11 -9.90
N ARG A 8 8.26 28.15 -9.41
CA ARG A 8 9.10 26.94 -9.29
C ARG A 8 8.50 25.95 -8.31
N LEU A 9 8.06 26.38 -7.13
CA LEU A 9 7.40 25.53 -6.15
C LEU A 9 6.16 24.85 -6.74
N ARG A 10 5.28 25.59 -7.40
CA ARG A 10 4.09 25.04 -8.07
C ARG A 10 4.45 24.02 -9.14
N ARG A 11 5.50 24.26 -9.94
CA ARG A 11 5.98 23.30 -10.94
C ARG A 11 6.51 22.02 -10.28
N TRP A 12 7.20 22.13 -9.17
CA TRP A 12 7.66 20.98 -8.39
C TRP A 12 6.49 20.21 -7.76
N GLU A 13 5.52 20.92 -7.18
CA GLU A 13 4.32 20.32 -6.61
C GLU A 13 3.53 19.54 -7.68
N THR A 14 3.27 20.14 -8.83
CA THR A 14 2.57 19.45 -9.92
C THR A 14 3.37 18.30 -10.49
N ALA A 15 4.69 18.44 -10.65
CA ALA A 15 5.55 17.38 -11.16
C ALA A 15 5.65 16.17 -10.21
N ILE A 16 5.57 16.39 -8.89
CA ILE A 16 5.65 15.33 -7.88
C ILE A 16 4.25 14.77 -7.58
N ALA A 17 3.27 15.65 -7.40
CA ALA A 17 1.94 15.30 -6.92
C ALA A 17 0.99 14.78 -8.01
N ASP A 18 1.22 15.13 -9.29
CA ASP A 18 0.36 14.70 -10.38
C ASP A 18 1.05 13.65 -11.25
N TYR A 19 0.79 12.38 -10.93
CA TYR A 19 1.32 11.24 -11.68
C TYR A 19 0.18 10.28 -12.05
N PRO A 20 -0.61 10.63 -13.07
CA PRO A 20 -1.69 9.76 -13.52
C PRO A 20 -1.13 8.49 -14.14
N GLY A 21 -1.72 7.35 -13.79
CA GLY A 21 -1.27 6.07 -14.33
C GLY A 21 -2.24 4.93 -14.04
N SER A 22 -1.92 3.77 -14.63
CA SER A 22 -2.70 2.55 -14.44
C SER A 22 -2.50 1.99 -13.02
N THR A 23 -3.60 1.77 -12.32
CA THR A 23 -3.59 1.19 -10.96
C THR A 23 -3.32 -0.32 -10.94
N ARG A 24 -3.15 -0.96 -12.10
CA ARG A 24 -2.86 -2.40 -12.20
C ARG A 24 -1.53 -2.77 -11.56
N ALA A 25 -0.48 -2.00 -11.83
CA ALA A 25 0.83 -2.20 -11.20
C ALA A 25 0.75 -2.09 -9.68
N VAL A 26 -0.01 -1.11 -9.19
CA VAL A 26 -0.26 -0.90 -7.75
C VAL A 26 -0.99 -2.09 -7.12
N GLY A 27 -2.02 -2.62 -7.80
CA GLY A 27 -2.75 -3.79 -7.35
C GLY A 27 -1.87 -5.05 -7.26
N LEU A 28 -1.02 -5.29 -8.27
CA LEU A 28 -0.04 -6.39 -8.25
C LEU A 28 1.02 -6.22 -7.17
N MET A 29 1.54 -5.00 -7.00
CA MET A 29 2.50 -4.69 -5.94
C MET A 29 1.91 -4.94 -4.55
N ARG A 30 0.66 -4.58 -4.32
CA ARG A 30 -0.06 -4.86 -3.07
C ARG A 30 -0.12 -6.36 -2.77
N ILE A 31 -0.50 -7.17 -3.78
CA ILE A 31 -0.55 -8.64 -3.66
C ILE A 31 0.84 -9.19 -3.37
N GLY A 32 1.85 -8.76 -4.13
CA GLY A 32 3.24 -9.20 -3.96
C GLY A 32 3.77 -8.89 -2.55
N ILE A 33 3.57 -7.67 -2.06
CA ILE A 33 4.00 -7.28 -0.71
C ILE A 33 3.30 -8.12 0.37
N ALA A 34 2.00 -8.40 0.23
CA ALA A 34 1.29 -9.24 1.20
C ALA A 34 1.85 -10.66 1.27
N LEU A 35 2.18 -11.26 0.11
CA LEU A 35 2.78 -12.59 0.05
C LEU A 35 4.20 -12.60 0.62
N VAL A 36 5.02 -11.61 0.30
CA VAL A 36 6.38 -11.46 0.85
C VAL A 36 6.32 -11.23 2.36
N ALA A 37 5.37 -10.43 2.85
CA ALA A 37 5.18 -10.22 4.28
C ALA A 37 4.86 -11.53 5.03
N TRP A 38 4.08 -12.41 4.44
CA TRP A 38 3.82 -13.72 5.02
C TRP A 38 5.05 -14.65 4.97
N ALA A 39 5.85 -14.60 3.90
CA ALA A 39 7.05 -15.39 3.77
C ALA A 39 8.15 -14.94 4.74
N GLU A 40 8.36 -13.63 4.88
CA GLU A 40 9.45 -13.06 5.67
C GLU A 40 9.09 -12.91 7.16
N LEU A 41 7.90 -12.39 7.46
CA LEU A 41 7.48 -12.10 8.84
C LEU A 41 6.59 -13.19 9.43
N GLY A 42 5.96 -14.04 8.61
CA GLY A 42 5.00 -15.03 9.08
C GLY A 42 5.59 -16.05 10.04
N GLY A 43 6.85 -16.45 9.85
CA GLY A 43 7.56 -17.35 10.77
C GLY A 43 7.88 -16.73 12.12
N GLU A 44 8.08 -15.42 12.16
CA GLU A 44 8.47 -14.65 13.35
C GLU A 44 7.26 -14.11 14.14
N VAL A 45 6.08 -14.06 13.49
CA VAL A 45 4.84 -13.54 14.10
C VAL A 45 4.13 -14.68 14.87
N GLY A 46 4.81 -15.25 15.86
CA GLY A 46 4.23 -16.25 16.74
C GLY A 46 3.56 -15.65 17.98
N PRO A 47 2.62 -16.39 18.62
CA PRO A 47 1.98 -15.93 19.86
C PRO A 47 2.95 -15.65 21.01
N ARG A 48 4.14 -16.28 20.98
CA ARG A 48 5.19 -16.11 21.99
C ARG A 48 6.02 -14.85 21.78
N ASP A 49 6.21 -14.45 20.52
CA ASP A 49 7.16 -13.40 20.13
C ASP A 49 6.48 -12.02 20.10
N VAL A 50 5.31 -11.94 19.51
CA VAL A 50 4.57 -10.67 19.35
C VAL A 50 3.28 -10.60 20.16
N GLY A 51 2.87 -11.69 20.76
CA GLY A 51 1.56 -11.82 21.40
C GLY A 51 0.43 -12.11 20.39
N TRP A 52 -0.58 -12.83 20.84
CA TRP A 52 -1.66 -13.32 19.98
C TRP A 52 -2.48 -12.20 19.30
N LEU A 53 -2.68 -11.07 19.98
CA LEU A 53 -3.44 -9.94 19.43
C LEU A 53 -2.73 -9.27 18.24
N LEU A 54 -1.43 -9.01 18.37
CA LEU A 54 -0.66 -8.40 17.30
C LEU A 54 -0.48 -9.38 16.13
N GLY A 55 -0.27 -10.66 16.43
CA GLY A 55 -0.24 -11.70 15.41
C GLY A 55 -1.54 -11.79 14.62
N LEU A 56 -2.69 -11.84 15.31
CA LEU A 56 -4.00 -11.83 14.68
C LEU A 56 -4.22 -10.57 13.84
N PHE A 57 -3.86 -9.40 14.37
CA PHE A 57 -3.97 -8.13 13.67
C PHE A 57 -3.12 -8.12 12.40
N PHE A 58 -1.87 -8.59 12.46
CA PHE A 58 -0.98 -8.71 11.29
C PHE A 58 -1.59 -9.62 10.22
N TYR A 59 -1.98 -10.85 10.57
CA TYR A 59 -2.53 -11.79 9.59
C TYR A 59 -3.88 -11.33 9.03
N ALA A 60 -4.75 -10.77 9.85
CA ALA A 60 -6.05 -10.27 9.39
C ALA A 60 -5.89 -9.09 8.42
N THR A 61 -5.04 -8.10 8.75
CA THR A 61 -4.84 -6.91 7.91
C THR A 61 -4.13 -7.24 6.61
N THR A 62 -3.12 -8.11 6.64
CA THR A 62 -2.41 -8.56 5.42
C THR A 62 -3.28 -9.46 4.55
N ALA A 63 -4.16 -10.29 5.11
CA ALA A 63 -5.15 -11.05 4.35
C ALA A 63 -6.18 -10.15 3.67
N LEU A 64 -6.72 -9.16 4.38
CA LEU A 64 -7.62 -8.16 3.80
C LEU A 64 -6.93 -7.32 2.71
N MET A 65 -5.65 -6.95 2.94
CA MET A 65 -4.80 -6.28 1.96
C MET A 65 -4.61 -7.16 0.72
N LEU A 66 -4.32 -8.46 0.86
CA LEU A 66 -4.16 -9.40 -0.24
C LEU A 66 -5.45 -9.47 -1.10
N LEU A 67 -6.59 -9.65 -0.45
CA LEU A 67 -7.90 -9.74 -1.11
C LEU A 67 -8.37 -8.40 -1.67
N GLY A 68 -7.85 -7.30 -1.16
CA GLY A 68 -8.28 -5.94 -1.53
C GLY A 68 -9.70 -5.61 -1.04
N VAL A 69 -10.02 -6.02 0.18
CA VAL A 69 -11.22 -5.61 0.89
C VAL A 69 -10.90 -4.35 1.68
N LEU A 70 -11.66 -3.28 1.45
CA LEU A 70 -11.33 -1.94 1.95
C LEU A 70 -9.85 -1.63 1.69
N ALA A 71 -9.41 -1.83 0.44
CA ALA A 71 -8.01 -2.00 0.06
C ALA A 71 -7.08 -0.91 0.60
N GLN A 72 -7.49 0.34 0.60
CA GLN A 72 -6.67 1.45 1.11
C GLN A 72 -6.52 1.38 2.63
N LEU A 73 -7.62 1.12 3.35
CA LEU A 73 -7.62 1.02 4.79
C LEU A 73 -6.88 -0.22 5.28
N SER A 74 -7.11 -1.38 4.64
CA SER A 74 -6.42 -2.62 4.98
C SER A 74 -4.92 -2.54 4.70
N THR A 75 -4.50 -1.87 3.62
CA THR A 75 -3.09 -1.62 3.32
C THR A 75 -2.44 -0.71 4.36
N PHE A 76 -3.13 0.34 4.80
CA PHE A 76 -2.64 1.19 5.89
C PHE A 76 -2.53 0.42 7.21
N ALA A 77 -3.57 -0.34 7.58
CA ALA A 77 -3.55 -1.17 8.78
C ALA A 77 -2.45 -2.24 8.73
N ALA A 78 -2.20 -2.85 7.57
CA ALA A 78 -1.10 -3.79 7.37
C ALA A 78 0.27 -3.11 7.53
N ALA A 79 0.45 -1.88 7.02
CA ALA A 79 1.66 -1.10 7.24
C ALA A 79 1.91 -0.86 8.74
N VAL A 80 0.89 -0.45 9.48
CA VAL A 80 0.97 -0.27 10.94
C VAL A 80 1.32 -1.59 11.63
N ALA A 81 0.68 -2.70 11.25
CA ALA A 81 0.97 -4.01 11.80
C ALA A 81 2.43 -4.44 11.55
N MET A 82 2.95 -4.23 10.32
CA MET A 82 4.35 -4.52 9.99
C MET A 82 5.32 -3.68 10.85
N TRP A 83 5.07 -2.37 10.99
CA TRP A 83 5.88 -1.51 11.86
C TRP A 83 5.88 -1.99 13.31
N LEU A 84 4.73 -2.40 13.84
CA LEU A 84 4.63 -2.91 15.22
C LEU A 84 5.35 -4.25 15.40
N VAL A 85 5.30 -5.15 14.40
CA VAL A 85 6.03 -6.43 14.42
C VAL A 85 7.53 -6.18 14.42
N ILE A 86 8.04 -5.33 13.51
CA ILE A 86 9.47 -5.00 13.41
C ILE A 86 9.99 -4.42 14.73
N GLN A 87 9.20 -3.61 15.41
CA GLN A 87 9.56 -3.02 16.72
C GLN A 87 9.59 -4.05 17.86
N ARG A 88 8.79 -5.12 17.77
CA ARG A 88 8.65 -6.11 18.86
C ARG A 88 9.60 -7.28 18.74
N VAL A 89 10.02 -7.63 17.52
CA VAL A 89 10.87 -8.79 17.23
C VAL A 89 12.23 -8.33 16.71
N PRO A 90 13.26 -8.29 17.57
CA PRO A 90 14.60 -7.80 17.19
C PRO A 90 15.21 -8.55 15.98
N GLY A 91 14.88 -9.84 15.80
CA GLY A 91 15.34 -10.67 14.68
C GLY A 91 14.81 -10.25 13.32
N THR A 92 13.75 -9.44 13.25
CA THR A 92 13.15 -8.95 11.99
C THR A 92 13.73 -7.61 11.53
N MET A 93 14.71 -7.05 12.26
CA MET A 93 15.34 -5.75 11.94
C MET A 93 16.33 -5.85 10.77
N HIS A 94 15.83 -6.23 9.60
CA HIS A 94 16.62 -6.24 8.36
C HIS A 94 16.22 -5.09 7.43
N HIS A 95 17.16 -4.62 6.61
CA HIS A 95 16.91 -3.52 5.68
C HIS A 95 15.70 -3.79 4.76
N HIS A 96 15.52 -5.03 4.29
CA HIS A 96 14.40 -5.39 3.43
C HIS A 96 13.04 -5.34 4.13
N THR A 97 12.95 -5.66 5.44
CA THR A 97 11.70 -5.57 6.20
C THR A 97 11.28 -4.12 6.42
N TYR A 98 12.23 -3.23 6.71
CA TYR A 98 11.98 -1.79 6.75
C TYR A 98 11.51 -1.25 5.41
N LEU A 99 12.19 -1.63 4.32
CA LEU A 99 11.81 -1.22 2.97
C LEU A 99 10.40 -1.68 2.62
N MET A 100 10.05 -2.91 2.99
CA MET A 100 8.71 -3.46 2.78
C MET A 100 7.64 -2.69 3.57
N ALA A 101 7.88 -2.37 4.85
CA ALA A 101 6.96 -1.59 5.67
C ALA A 101 6.79 -0.15 5.12
N MET A 102 7.88 0.49 4.69
CA MET A 102 7.85 1.80 4.03
C MET A 102 7.09 1.75 2.69
N ALA A 103 7.38 0.75 1.85
CA ALA A 103 6.68 0.56 0.58
C ALA A 103 5.17 0.35 0.81
N THR A 104 4.79 -0.41 1.83
CA THR A 104 3.37 -0.62 2.20
C THR A 104 2.72 0.67 2.67
N THR A 105 3.45 1.49 3.44
CA THR A 105 2.99 2.82 3.88
C THR A 105 2.75 3.73 2.68
N CYS A 106 3.71 3.83 1.75
CA CYS A 106 3.54 4.62 0.53
C CYS A 106 2.39 4.08 -0.35
N LEU A 107 2.25 2.75 -0.44
CA LEU A 107 1.19 2.11 -1.21
C LEU A 107 -0.19 2.44 -0.66
N SER A 108 -0.36 2.57 0.66
CA SER A 108 -1.63 2.95 1.29
C SER A 108 -2.11 4.36 0.91
N LEU A 109 -1.20 5.22 0.46
CA LEU A 109 -1.49 6.58 -0.02
C LEU A 109 -1.88 6.61 -1.51
N THR A 110 -1.82 5.46 -2.20
CA THR A 110 -2.24 5.32 -3.60
C THR A 110 -3.63 4.67 -3.69
N PRO A 111 -4.36 4.85 -4.79
CA PRO A 111 -5.65 4.20 -4.99
C PRO A 111 -5.50 2.70 -5.30
N CYS A 112 -4.91 1.93 -4.37
CA CYS A 112 -4.54 0.52 -4.53
C CYS A 112 -5.75 -0.45 -4.62
N GLY A 113 -6.97 0.01 -4.35
CA GLY A 113 -8.21 -0.77 -4.47
C GLY A 113 -8.87 -0.71 -5.84
N ARG A 114 -8.35 0.10 -6.79
CA ARG A 114 -8.98 0.26 -8.12
C ARG A 114 -8.69 -0.87 -9.11
N SER A 115 -7.75 -1.77 -8.78
CA SER A 115 -7.41 -2.93 -9.62
C SER A 115 -7.12 -4.16 -8.78
N PHE A 116 -7.45 -5.35 -9.29
CA PHE A 116 -7.21 -6.65 -8.66
C PHE A 116 -7.69 -6.73 -7.20
N SER A 117 -8.90 -6.22 -6.92
CA SER A 117 -9.47 -6.18 -5.57
C SER A 117 -10.92 -6.60 -5.54
N ILE A 118 -11.38 -7.09 -4.40
CA ILE A 118 -12.81 -7.36 -4.15
C ILE A 118 -13.60 -6.06 -4.23
N ASP A 119 -13.03 -4.94 -3.75
CA ASP A 119 -13.66 -3.62 -3.85
C ASP A 119 -13.98 -3.25 -5.31
N ARG A 120 -13.03 -3.51 -6.22
CA ARG A 120 -13.22 -3.32 -7.65
C ARG A 120 -14.32 -4.20 -8.21
N TRP A 121 -14.30 -5.48 -7.89
CA TRP A 121 -15.29 -6.43 -8.34
C TRP A 121 -16.71 -6.02 -7.92
N LEU A 122 -16.88 -5.60 -6.67
CA LEU A 122 -18.15 -5.08 -6.15
C LEU A 122 -18.58 -3.81 -6.88
N ALA A 123 -17.65 -2.89 -7.14
CA ALA A 123 -17.92 -1.63 -7.86
C ALA A 123 -18.36 -1.89 -9.31
N VAL A 124 -17.71 -2.82 -10.02
CA VAL A 124 -18.10 -3.24 -11.38
C VAL A 124 -19.47 -3.87 -11.38
N ARG A 125 -19.74 -4.83 -10.48
CA ARG A 125 -21.06 -5.45 -10.36
C ARG A 125 -22.19 -4.43 -10.04
N LYS A 126 -21.87 -3.45 -9.22
CA LYS A 126 -22.85 -2.37 -8.92
C LYS A 126 -23.11 -1.52 -10.17
N ALA A 127 -22.07 -1.17 -10.93
CA ALA A 127 -22.20 -0.41 -12.16
C ALA A 127 -23.04 -1.17 -13.21
N GLU A 128 -22.82 -2.47 -13.40
CA GLU A 128 -23.59 -3.33 -14.28
C GLU A 128 -25.09 -3.34 -13.94
N LYS A 129 -25.42 -3.45 -12.62
CA LYS A 129 -26.82 -3.43 -12.17
C LYS A 129 -27.51 -2.09 -12.37
N THR A 130 -26.77 -0.99 -12.33
CA THR A 130 -27.32 0.38 -12.46
C THR A 130 -27.22 0.93 -13.88
N GLY A 131 -26.62 0.19 -14.82
CA GLY A 131 -26.36 0.67 -16.19
C GLY A 131 -25.29 1.78 -16.24
N ALA A 132 -24.53 1.97 -15.17
CA ALA A 132 -23.49 2.98 -15.08
C ALA A 132 -22.17 2.47 -15.67
N LYS A 133 -21.30 3.39 -16.13
CA LYS A 133 -19.95 3.04 -16.59
C LYS A 133 -19.11 2.54 -15.40
N PRO A 134 -18.41 1.41 -15.54
CA PRO A 134 -17.53 0.91 -14.49
C PRO A 134 -16.40 1.92 -14.17
N PRO A 135 -15.96 2.01 -12.90
CA PRO A 135 -14.91 2.93 -12.50
C PRO A 135 -13.62 2.70 -13.30
N ALA A 136 -12.93 3.78 -13.68
CA ALA A 136 -11.67 3.70 -14.40
C ALA A 136 -10.56 3.05 -13.54
N GLU A 137 -9.66 2.28 -14.19
CA GLU A 137 -8.46 1.73 -13.55
C GLU A 137 -7.28 2.72 -13.63
N GLU A 138 -7.59 3.97 -13.39
CA GLU A 138 -6.64 5.07 -13.40
C GLU A 138 -6.65 5.80 -12.06
N GLY A 139 -5.53 6.35 -11.68
CA GLY A 139 -5.41 7.10 -10.45
C GLY A 139 -4.09 7.84 -10.35
N ASN A 140 -4.00 8.69 -9.35
CA ASN A 140 -2.75 9.39 -9.07
C ASN A 140 -1.81 8.44 -8.30
N LEU A 141 -0.65 8.18 -8.87
CA LEU A 141 0.35 7.24 -8.38
C LEU A 141 1.59 7.93 -7.79
N TRP A 142 1.45 9.18 -7.34
CA TRP A 142 2.55 10.00 -6.83
C TRP A 142 3.40 9.29 -5.75
N ALA A 143 2.77 8.50 -4.89
CA ALA A 143 3.47 7.80 -3.83
C ALA A 143 4.38 6.67 -4.34
N LEU A 144 4.15 6.12 -5.56
CA LEU A 144 5.09 5.19 -6.18
C LEU A 144 6.42 5.86 -6.54
N ARG A 145 6.43 7.16 -6.85
CA ARG A 145 7.68 7.91 -7.07
C ARG A 145 8.55 7.94 -5.82
N LEU A 146 7.94 8.03 -4.63
CA LEU A 146 8.69 7.98 -3.37
C LEU A 146 9.37 6.61 -3.18
N ILE A 147 8.68 5.53 -3.55
CA ILE A 147 9.27 4.18 -3.51
C ILE A 147 10.44 4.07 -4.50
N CYS A 148 10.27 4.56 -5.73
CA CYS A 148 11.35 4.56 -6.72
C CYS A 148 12.56 5.40 -6.27
N LEU A 149 12.33 6.56 -5.68
CA LEU A 149 13.40 7.40 -5.12
C LEU A 149 14.13 6.69 -3.99
N GLN A 150 13.42 5.97 -3.14
CA GLN A 150 14.00 5.22 -2.03
C GLN A 150 14.81 4.01 -2.48
N LEU A 151 14.44 3.39 -3.61
CA LEU A 151 15.18 2.26 -4.20
C LEU A 151 16.42 2.72 -4.98
N SER A 152 16.52 4.00 -5.36
CA SER A 152 17.63 4.58 -6.11
C SER A 152 18.68 5.27 -5.23
N ALA A 153 18.42 5.41 -3.94
CA ALA A 153 19.32 6.00 -2.94
C ALA A 153 20.18 4.94 -2.26
#